data_a5aa9f6c5fa17ad66e609a5be883e7c5
#
_entry.id   a5aa9f6c5fa17ad66e609a5be883e7c5
#
_cell.length_a   1.000
_cell.length_b   1.000
_cell.length_c   1.000
_cell.angle_alpha   90.00
_cell.angle_beta   90.00
_cell.angle_gamma   90.00
#
_symmetry.space_group_name_H-M   'P 1'
#
loop_
_entity.id
_entity.type
_entity.pdbx_description
1 polymer ?
#
loop_
_entity_poly.entity_id
_entity_poly.type
_entity_poly.pdbx_seq_one_letter_code
_entity_poly.pdbx_strand_id
1 'polypeptide(L)'
;MPGKTGASNASNANNAAPVSHTRACDNNVETEIEEQVDPFTHLPFFPEGHEWPRMLRQIMAFGQSREQRDVLLLGGLTTLGASLAQTLRFLYGGKWFFSSLQTFVVAPPASGKGVLAWTRMLVQPIHDEIRATVAEEMKRYKKEMTSFNSLGREKAKAEEPEM
;
A
#
# COMPACT_ATOMS: atom_id res chain seq x y z
N MET A 1 31.75 -51.68 15.72
CA MET A 1 31.14 -53.02 15.64
C MET A 1 29.77 -52.83 15.07
N PRO A 2 29.33 -53.74 14.25
CA PRO A 2 28.86 -53.50 12.87
C PRO A 2 27.43 -54.03 12.66
N GLY A 3 26.93 -53.85 11.48
CA GLY A 3 25.83 -54.66 10.94
C GLY A 3 25.07 -53.90 9.89
N LYS A 4 25.39 -54.07 8.68
CA LYS A 4 25.03 -55.07 7.64
C LYS A 4 23.57 -54.91 7.19
N THR A 5 23.48 -54.63 5.91
CA THR A 5 23.00 -55.45 4.77
C THR A 5 21.52 -55.23 4.52
N GLY A 6 21.04 -55.14 3.37
CA GLY A 6 21.43 -55.51 2.03
C GLY A 6 20.28 -55.30 1.07
N ALA A 7 20.65 -55.20 -0.17
CA ALA A 7 20.12 -55.92 -1.32
C ALA A 7 18.65 -55.66 -1.68
N SER A 8 18.25 -55.49 -2.85
CA SER A 8 18.64 -55.77 -4.23
C SER A 8 17.35 -55.87 -5.06
N ASN A 9 17.48 -55.52 -6.35
CA ASN A 9 16.71 -56.04 -7.50
C ASN A 9 15.23 -55.56 -7.63
N ALA A 10 14.77 -55.14 -8.77
CA ALA A 10 14.87 -55.79 -10.07
C ALA A 10 14.56 -54.85 -11.22
N SER A 11 15.35 -54.98 -12.21
CA SER A 11 15.10 -54.63 -13.60
C SER A 11 13.77 -55.16 -14.12
N ASN A 12 13.03 -54.37 -14.88
CA ASN A 12 12.17 -54.91 -15.92
C ASN A 12 12.27 -54.06 -17.16
N ALA A 13 12.99 -54.55 -18.09
CA ALA A 13 13.04 -54.12 -19.47
C ALA A 13 11.81 -54.72 -20.18
N ASN A 14 11.03 -53.90 -20.81
CA ASN A 14 10.14 -54.36 -21.86
C ASN A 14 10.34 -53.51 -23.09
N ASN A 15 11.06 -54.12 -24.03
CA ASN A 15 11.10 -53.80 -25.44
C ASN A 15 9.67 -53.82 -26.04
N ALA A 16 9.29 -52.78 -26.73
CA ALA A 16 8.30 -52.87 -27.78
C ALA A 16 8.74 -51.94 -28.93
N ALA A 17 8.84 -52.52 -30.09
CA ALA A 17 9.38 -52.00 -31.32
C ALA A 17 8.48 -50.88 -31.94
N PRO A 18 9.01 -50.14 -32.94
CA PRO A 18 8.44 -48.92 -33.48
C PRO A 18 7.34 -49.25 -34.50
N VAL A 19 6.21 -48.59 -34.39
CA VAL A 19 5.21 -48.50 -35.44
C VAL A 19 5.35 -47.17 -36.17
N SER A 20 5.93 -47.22 -37.33
CA SER A 20 5.94 -46.16 -38.32
C SER A 20 4.52 -45.91 -38.86
N HIS A 21 3.98 -44.74 -38.59
CA HIS A 21 2.93 -44.16 -39.39
C HIS A 21 3.30 -42.74 -39.81
N THR A 22 3.93 -42.70 -40.99
CA THR A 22 3.95 -41.53 -41.84
C THR A 22 2.54 -41.12 -42.18
N ARG A 23 2.11 -39.99 -41.70
CA ARG A 23 1.05 -39.19 -42.31
C ARG A 23 1.48 -37.73 -42.29
N ALA A 24 1.99 -37.32 -43.44
CA ALA A 24 2.06 -35.92 -43.80
C ALA A 24 0.66 -35.33 -43.79
N CYS A 25 0.46 -34.33 -42.95
CA CYS A 25 -0.57 -33.34 -43.14
C CYS A 25 0.12 -31.99 -42.92
N ASP A 26 0.48 -31.40 -44.05
CA ASP A 26 0.72 -29.96 -44.12
C ASP A 26 -0.57 -29.24 -43.68
N ASN A 27 -0.60 -28.71 -42.51
CA ASN A 27 -1.45 -27.63 -42.17
C ASN A 27 -0.57 -26.58 -41.49
N ASN A 28 -0.08 -25.66 -42.31
CA ASN A 28 0.31 -24.34 -41.88
C ASN A 28 -0.91 -23.66 -41.23
N VAL A 29 -1.19 -23.99 -40.01
CA VAL A 29 -1.93 -23.12 -39.12
C VAL A 29 -0.84 -22.22 -38.54
N GLU A 30 -0.62 -21.07 -39.17
CA GLU A 30 -0.09 -19.90 -38.47
C GLU A 30 -0.99 -19.65 -37.28
N THR A 31 -0.65 -20.26 -36.17
CA THR A 31 -1.19 -19.86 -34.87
C THR A 31 -0.62 -18.46 -34.68
N GLU A 32 -1.39 -17.44 -35.07
CA GLU A 32 -1.27 -16.12 -34.50
C GLU A 32 -1.36 -16.34 -32.99
N ILE A 33 -0.18 -16.36 -32.36
CA ILE A 33 -0.09 -16.22 -30.92
C ILE A 33 -0.59 -14.80 -30.70
N GLU A 34 -1.88 -14.65 -30.47
CA GLU A 34 -2.41 -13.44 -29.84
C GLU A 34 -1.61 -13.31 -28.56
N GLU A 35 -0.61 -12.46 -28.61
CA GLU A 35 0.12 -12.01 -27.45
C GLU A 35 -0.95 -11.46 -26.51
N GLN A 36 -1.35 -12.28 -25.53
CA GLN A 36 -2.26 -11.84 -24.47
C GLN A 36 -1.52 -10.73 -23.75
N VAL A 37 -1.70 -9.53 -24.25
CA VAL A 37 -1.23 -8.30 -23.59
C VAL A 37 -1.91 -8.28 -22.26
N ASP A 38 -1.14 -8.56 -21.21
CA ASP A 38 -1.60 -8.46 -19.82
C ASP A 38 -2.21 -7.06 -19.66
N PRO A 39 -3.52 -6.94 -19.37
CA PRO A 39 -4.19 -5.65 -19.27
C PRO A 39 -3.55 -4.72 -18.23
N PHE A 40 -2.68 -5.25 -17.38
CA PHE A 40 -1.92 -4.48 -16.39
C PHE A 40 -0.54 -4.03 -16.88
N THR A 41 -0.08 -4.48 -18.05
CA THR A 41 1.27 -4.14 -18.56
C THR A 41 1.39 -2.68 -19.00
N HIS A 42 0.27 -2.01 -19.28
CA HIS A 42 0.23 -0.64 -19.78
C HIS A 42 -0.72 0.25 -18.96
N LEU A 43 -0.48 0.34 -17.65
CA LEU A 43 -1.17 1.35 -16.85
C LEU A 43 -0.76 2.76 -17.33
N PRO A 44 -1.74 3.67 -17.49
CA PRO A 44 -1.44 5.02 -17.91
C PRO A 44 -0.59 5.73 -16.84
N PHE A 45 0.46 6.40 -17.27
CA PHE A 45 1.23 7.28 -16.41
C PHE A 45 0.59 8.67 -16.33
N PHE A 46 0.90 9.39 -15.27
CA PHE A 46 0.55 10.80 -15.21
C PHE A 46 1.27 11.58 -16.33
N PRO A 47 0.61 12.62 -16.89
CA PRO A 47 1.17 13.40 -18.00
C PRO A 47 2.52 14.02 -17.62
N GLU A 48 3.53 13.81 -18.46
CA GLU A 48 4.77 14.53 -18.37
C GLU A 48 4.53 16.00 -18.77
N GLY A 49 5.11 16.93 -18.05
CA GLY A 49 4.94 18.36 -18.34
C GLY A 49 3.73 19.02 -17.69
N HIS A 50 2.91 18.30 -16.94
CA HIS A 50 1.89 18.94 -16.12
C HIS A 50 2.53 19.74 -14.97
N GLU A 51 2.12 20.99 -14.81
CA GLU A 51 2.61 21.83 -13.72
C GLU A 51 1.89 21.50 -12.40
N TRP A 52 2.49 20.63 -11.63
CA TRP A 52 1.99 20.28 -10.31
C TRP A 52 2.29 21.39 -9.29
N PRO A 53 1.42 21.59 -8.28
CA PRO A 53 1.71 22.48 -7.16
C PRO A 53 3.08 22.21 -6.52
N ARG A 54 3.71 23.28 -6.00
CA ARG A 54 5.09 23.21 -5.46
C ARG A 54 5.30 22.07 -4.48
N MET A 55 4.34 21.84 -3.57
CA MET A 55 4.42 20.78 -2.56
C MET A 55 4.48 19.39 -3.20
N LEU A 56 3.64 19.12 -4.19
CA LEU A 56 3.64 17.83 -4.90
C LEU A 56 4.92 17.65 -5.70
N ARG A 57 5.41 18.67 -6.38
CA ARG A 57 6.69 18.62 -7.12
C ARG A 57 7.86 18.27 -6.17
N GLN A 58 7.88 18.86 -4.97
CA GLN A 58 8.92 18.56 -3.99
C GLN A 58 8.90 17.11 -3.53
N ILE A 59 7.73 16.52 -3.32
CA ILE A 59 7.60 15.11 -2.97
C ILE A 59 7.98 14.20 -4.15
N MET A 60 7.51 14.51 -5.35
CA MET A 60 7.85 13.75 -6.55
C MET A 60 9.35 13.72 -6.84
N ALA A 61 10.09 14.75 -6.43
CA ALA A 61 11.55 14.83 -6.61
C ALA A 61 12.33 13.73 -5.86
N PHE A 62 11.73 13.07 -4.86
CA PHE A 62 12.32 11.91 -4.20
C PHE A 62 12.23 10.62 -5.03
N GLY A 63 11.41 10.60 -6.10
CA GLY A 63 11.27 9.46 -6.99
C GLY A 63 12.40 9.41 -8.02
N GLN A 64 13.10 8.28 -8.09
CA GLN A 64 14.19 8.05 -9.04
C GLN A 64 13.68 7.57 -10.41
N SER A 65 12.57 6.83 -10.44
CA SER A 65 11.92 6.38 -11.66
C SER A 65 10.57 7.08 -11.88
N ARG A 66 10.00 6.91 -13.08
CA ARG A 66 8.69 7.45 -13.44
C ARG A 66 7.60 6.85 -12.54
N GLU A 67 7.63 5.54 -12.37
CA GLU A 67 6.68 4.80 -11.54
C GLU A 67 6.74 5.27 -10.08
N GLN A 68 7.94 5.50 -9.55
CA GLN A 68 8.10 6.03 -8.19
C GLN A 68 7.53 7.44 -8.06
N ARG A 69 7.69 8.29 -9.07
CA ARG A 69 7.10 9.64 -9.07
C ARG A 69 5.58 9.59 -9.10
N ASP A 70 5.00 8.69 -9.89
CA ASP A 70 3.55 8.51 -9.96
C ASP A 70 2.98 7.97 -8.64
N VAL A 71 3.67 7.02 -8.01
CA VAL A 71 3.32 6.50 -6.68
C VAL A 71 3.40 7.60 -5.62
N LEU A 72 4.44 8.44 -5.66
CA LEU A 72 4.60 9.59 -4.76
C LEU A 72 3.53 10.65 -4.98
N LEU A 73 3.14 10.90 -6.23
CA LEU A 73 2.05 11.83 -6.55
C LEU A 73 0.72 11.34 -5.97
N LEU A 74 0.38 10.06 -6.19
CA LEU A 74 -0.83 9.46 -5.63
C LEU A 74 -0.82 9.49 -4.10
N GLY A 75 0.30 9.12 -3.49
CA GLY A 75 0.45 9.19 -2.03
C GLY A 75 0.35 10.62 -1.50
N GLY A 76 0.94 11.59 -2.20
CA GLY A 76 0.86 13.00 -1.86
C GLY A 76 -0.58 13.54 -1.93
N LEU A 77 -1.30 13.23 -3.01
CA LEU A 77 -2.72 13.60 -3.17
C LEU A 77 -3.58 12.98 -2.08
N THR A 78 -3.34 11.69 -1.75
CA THR A 78 -4.07 11.00 -0.69
C THR A 78 -3.83 11.65 0.67
N THR A 79 -2.58 11.96 0.99
CA THR A 79 -2.19 12.60 2.25
C THR A 79 -2.79 13.99 2.38
N LEU A 80 -2.70 14.83 1.33
CA LEU A 80 -3.30 16.16 1.31
C LEU A 80 -4.82 16.10 1.35
N GLY A 81 -5.45 15.19 0.60
CA GLY A 81 -6.89 14.98 0.63
C GLY A 81 -7.40 14.64 2.03
N ALA A 82 -6.70 13.75 2.74
CA ALA A 82 -7.02 13.39 4.12
C ALA A 82 -6.86 14.58 5.08
N SER A 83 -5.78 15.36 4.93
CA SER A 83 -5.49 16.52 5.79
C SER A 83 -6.51 17.66 5.61
N LEU A 84 -7.06 17.79 4.40
CA LEU A 84 -8.01 18.83 4.04
C LEU A 84 -9.47 18.37 4.06
N ALA A 85 -9.73 17.13 4.46
CA ALA A 85 -11.05 16.50 4.40
C ALA A 85 -12.14 17.30 5.15
N GLN A 86 -11.78 17.98 6.24
CA GLN A 86 -12.72 18.83 6.99
C GLN A 86 -12.95 20.20 6.34
N THR A 87 -12.02 20.67 5.53
CA THR A 87 -12.01 22.01 4.93
C THR A 87 -12.56 22.00 3.51
N LEU A 88 -12.18 20.99 2.71
CA LEU A 88 -12.57 20.89 1.32
C LEU A 88 -13.81 20.02 1.15
N ARG A 89 -14.84 20.63 0.57
CA ARG A 89 -16.07 19.95 0.19
C ARG A 89 -16.37 20.24 -1.26
N PHE A 90 -16.92 19.28 -1.96
CA PHE A 90 -17.39 19.46 -3.33
C PHE A 90 -18.82 18.99 -3.49
N LEU A 91 -19.55 19.66 -4.36
CA LEU A 91 -20.95 19.36 -4.66
C LEU A 91 -21.01 18.46 -5.91
N TYR A 92 -21.59 17.28 -5.76
CA TYR A 92 -21.85 16.39 -6.89
C TYR A 92 -23.22 15.74 -6.76
N GLY A 93 -24.03 15.78 -7.82
CA GLY A 93 -25.38 15.22 -7.81
C GLY A 93 -26.30 15.80 -6.72
N GLY A 94 -26.12 17.07 -6.34
CA GLY A 94 -26.89 17.74 -5.28
C GLY A 94 -26.50 17.34 -3.85
N LYS A 95 -25.41 16.56 -3.68
CA LYS A 95 -24.90 16.16 -2.37
C LYS A 95 -23.49 16.68 -2.14
N TRP A 96 -23.20 17.02 -0.88
CA TRP A 96 -21.86 17.43 -0.47
C TRP A 96 -21.00 16.20 -0.15
N PHE A 97 -19.79 16.17 -0.69
CA PHE A 97 -18.78 15.16 -0.43
C PHE A 97 -17.53 15.80 0.16
N PHE A 98 -16.86 15.06 1.01
CA PHE A 98 -15.56 15.44 1.56
C PHE A 98 -14.42 14.94 0.67
N SER A 99 -13.30 15.63 0.72
CA SER A 99 -12.08 15.18 0.06
C SER A 99 -11.48 13.99 0.80
N SER A 100 -11.87 12.78 0.43
CA SER A 100 -11.29 11.55 0.96
C SER A 100 -10.85 10.64 -0.19
N LEU A 101 -9.56 10.60 -0.45
CA LEU A 101 -8.96 9.71 -1.42
C LEU A 101 -8.33 8.52 -0.69
N GLN A 102 -8.60 7.31 -1.14
CA GLN A 102 -7.96 6.09 -0.66
C GLN A 102 -7.15 5.49 -1.81
N THR A 103 -5.88 5.22 -1.56
CA THR A 103 -4.98 4.67 -2.57
C THR A 103 -4.40 3.36 -2.08
N PHE A 104 -4.50 2.34 -2.92
CA PHE A 104 -3.87 1.03 -2.70
C PHE A 104 -2.76 0.84 -3.73
N VAL A 105 -1.55 0.59 -3.25
CA VAL A 105 -0.39 0.33 -4.11
C VAL A 105 0.00 -1.13 -3.97
N VAL A 106 -0.22 -1.90 -5.03
CA VAL A 106 0.19 -3.30 -5.13
C VAL A 106 1.44 -3.37 -6.00
N ALA A 107 2.49 -3.95 -5.45
CA ALA A 107 3.77 -4.06 -6.16
C ALA A 107 4.60 -5.21 -5.59
N PRO A 108 5.46 -5.85 -6.40
CA PRO A 108 6.37 -6.90 -5.96
C PRO A 108 7.28 -6.46 -4.80
N PRO A 109 7.88 -7.40 -4.06
CA PRO A 109 8.95 -7.10 -3.13
C PRO A 109 10.08 -6.34 -3.84
N ALA A 110 10.74 -5.42 -3.14
CA ALA A 110 11.85 -4.60 -3.65
C ALA A 110 11.54 -3.68 -4.85
N SER A 111 10.26 -3.46 -5.19
CA SER A 111 9.82 -2.57 -6.28
C SER A 111 10.00 -1.07 -6.01
N GLY A 112 10.58 -0.68 -4.87
CA GLY A 112 10.75 0.73 -4.52
C GLY A 112 9.52 1.43 -3.93
N LYS A 113 8.42 0.71 -3.66
CA LYS A 113 7.20 1.26 -3.04
C LYS A 113 7.41 1.97 -1.69
N GLY A 114 8.56 1.72 -1.05
CA GLY A 114 8.97 2.39 0.19
C GLY A 114 9.11 3.91 0.07
N VAL A 115 9.21 4.45 -1.15
CA VAL A 115 9.22 5.90 -1.40
C VAL A 115 7.96 6.60 -0.87
N LEU A 116 6.83 5.89 -0.73
CA LEU A 116 5.61 6.43 -0.12
C LEU A 116 5.82 7.01 1.28
N ALA A 117 6.84 6.54 2.01
CA ALA A 117 7.16 7.09 3.33
C ALA A 117 7.47 8.60 3.28
N TRP A 118 7.95 9.13 2.15
CA TRP A 118 8.24 10.55 1.98
C TRP A 118 6.98 11.42 1.97
N THR A 119 5.81 10.90 1.59
CA THR A 119 4.56 11.66 1.61
C THR A 119 4.17 12.11 3.02
N ARG A 120 4.66 11.42 4.05
CA ARG A 120 4.48 11.80 5.45
C ARG A 120 5.04 13.19 5.75
N MET A 121 6.09 13.62 5.05
CA MET A 121 6.70 14.95 5.24
C MET A 121 5.71 16.09 4.98
N LEU A 122 4.69 15.87 4.15
CA LEU A 122 3.67 16.90 3.86
C LEU A 122 2.85 17.28 5.09
N VAL A 123 2.64 16.35 6.00
CA VAL A 123 1.75 16.52 7.18
C VAL A 123 2.51 16.43 8.50
N GLN A 124 3.80 16.15 8.47
CA GLN A 124 4.61 15.98 9.68
C GLN A 124 4.53 17.19 10.62
N PRO A 125 4.65 18.45 10.17
CA PRO A 125 4.56 19.61 11.06
C PRO A 125 3.21 19.69 11.78
N ILE A 126 2.12 19.45 11.07
CA ILE A 126 0.75 19.44 11.63
C ILE A 126 0.61 18.31 12.65
N HIS A 127 1.12 17.13 12.32
CA HIS A 127 1.09 15.99 13.21
C HIS A 127 1.87 16.23 14.51
N ASP A 128 3.03 16.87 14.42
CA ASP A 128 3.88 17.17 15.58
C ASP A 128 3.22 18.22 16.49
N GLU A 129 2.55 19.23 15.92
CA GLU A 129 1.77 20.22 16.66
C GLU A 129 0.61 19.58 17.42
N ILE A 130 -0.20 18.74 16.71
CA ILE A 130 -1.30 18.02 17.34
C ILE A 130 -0.79 17.11 18.47
N ARG A 131 0.31 16.39 18.24
CA ARG A 131 0.90 15.53 19.29
C ARG A 131 1.34 16.32 20.52
N ALA A 132 1.92 17.50 20.32
CA ALA A 132 2.31 18.36 21.44
C ALA A 132 1.09 18.77 22.28
N THR A 133 0.05 19.25 21.62
CA THR A 133 -1.21 19.64 22.27
C THR A 133 -1.84 18.49 23.04
N VAL A 134 -1.99 17.33 22.40
CA VAL A 134 -2.55 16.12 23.04
C VAL A 134 -1.70 15.68 24.23
N ALA A 135 -0.36 15.79 24.13
CA ALA A 135 0.51 15.43 25.24
C ALA A 135 0.34 16.33 26.46
N GLU A 136 0.06 17.62 26.24
CA GLU A 136 -0.21 18.58 27.33
C GLU A 136 -1.58 18.30 27.96
N GLU A 137 -2.60 18.09 27.15
CA GLU A 137 -3.95 17.72 27.62
C GLU A 137 -3.94 16.42 28.41
N MET A 138 -3.20 15.42 27.94
CA MET A 138 -3.05 14.15 28.65
C MET A 138 -2.35 14.31 30.00
N LYS A 139 -1.36 15.22 30.11
CA LYS A 139 -0.70 15.52 31.38
C LYS A 139 -1.68 16.20 32.36
N ARG A 140 -2.51 17.14 31.85
CA ARG A 140 -3.55 17.80 32.63
C ARG A 140 -4.58 16.79 33.15
N TYR A 141 -5.13 15.99 32.24
CA TYR A 141 -6.08 14.93 32.60
C TYR A 141 -5.53 13.97 33.66
N LYS A 142 -4.29 13.52 33.52
CA LYS A 142 -3.68 12.62 34.51
C LYS A 142 -3.56 13.26 35.89
N LYS A 143 -3.25 14.57 35.97
CA LYS A 143 -3.21 15.30 37.24
C LYS A 143 -4.61 15.39 37.86
N GLU A 144 -5.61 15.77 37.08
CA GLU A 144 -7.00 15.86 37.52
C GLU A 144 -7.55 14.51 37.98
N MET A 145 -7.28 13.45 37.22
CA MET A 145 -7.66 12.09 37.57
C MET A 145 -6.97 11.60 38.85
N THR A 146 -5.71 11.98 39.07
CA THR A 146 -5.01 11.67 40.32
C THR A 146 -5.64 12.38 41.49
N SER A 147 -5.98 13.67 41.36
CA SER A 147 -6.68 14.44 42.36
C SER A 147 -8.06 13.86 42.64
N PHE A 148 -8.82 13.54 41.59
CA PHE A 148 -10.14 12.88 41.71
C PHE A 148 -10.02 11.54 42.46
N ASN A 149 -9.03 10.74 42.15
CA ASN A 149 -8.79 9.47 42.82
C ASN A 149 -8.39 9.63 44.29
N SER A 150 -7.80 10.75 44.67
CA SER A 150 -7.43 11.05 46.07
C SER A 150 -8.60 11.44 46.96
N LEU A 151 -9.73 11.86 46.39
CA LEU A 151 -10.93 12.28 47.13
C LEU A 151 -11.62 11.13 47.94
N GLY A 152 -11.23 9.88 47.71
CA GLY A 152 -11.71 8.74 48.48
C GLY A 152 -13.24 8.62 48.48
N ARG A 153 -13.86 8.79 49.66
CA ARG A 153 -15.31 8.70 49.84
C ARG A 153 -16.12 9.85 49.23
N GLU A 154 -15.48 10.95 48.90
CA GLU A 154 -16.10 12.13 48.28
C GLU A 154 -16.26 12.02 46.76
N LYS A 155 -15.69 10.98 46.16
CA LYS A 155 -15.80 10.70 44.71
C LYS A 155 -17.23 10.75 44.17
N ALA A 156 -18.19 10.26 44.94
CA ALA A 156 -19.61 10.24 44.53
C ALA A 156 -20.24 11.64 44.35
N LYS A 157 -19.57 12.69 44.86
CA LYS A 157 -20.01 14.09 44.76
C LYS A 157 -19.16 14.90 43.78
N ALA A 158 -18.02 14.38 43.35
CA ALA A 158 -17.13 15.03 42.43
C ALA A 158 -17.38 14.55 40.97
N GLU A 159 -17.33 15.48 40.06
CA GLU A 159 -17.46 15.19 38.63
C GLU A 159 -16.16 14.54 38.14
N GLU A 160 -16.26 13.45 37.38
CA GLU A 160 -15.10 12.77 36.81
C GLU A 160 -14.50 13.66 35.73
N PRO A 161 -13.13 13.82 35.68
CA PRO A 161 -12.47 14.62 34.65
C PRO A 161 -12.72 14.07 33.26
N GLU A 162 -13.14 14.92 32.33
CA GLU A 162 -13.28 14.60 30.91
C GLU A 162 -11.95 14.81 30.16
N MET A 163 -11.70 13.95 29.16
CA MET A 163 -10.50 13.99 28.33
C MET A 163 -10.75 14.79 27.04
#